data_2361be744a8fe6ba4fd72984c0939022
#
_entry.id   2361be744a8fe6ba4fd72984c0939022
#
_cell.length_a   1.000
_cell.length_b   1.000
_cell.length_c   1.000
_cell.angle_alpha   90.00
_cell.angle_beta   90.00
_cell.angle_gamma   90.00
#
_symmetry.space_group_name_H-M   'P 1'
#
loop_
_entity.id
_entity.type
_entity.pdbx_description
1 polymer ?
#
loop_
_entity_poly.entity_id
_entity_poly.type
_entity_poly.pdbx_seq_one_letter_code
_entity_poly.pdbx_strand_id
1 'polypeptide(L)'
;DTDRSRGLGDVYKRQQQEVLSRYVGWGGLSDAFDPEKSAWALEYAQLKELLTPEEYAAARSSTLNAHYTSPTVIQAIYEAVGRMGFETGNILEPSMGVGNFFGMLPEKMRNSRLYGVELDPVSGRIAKQLYPKADITVGGFETTDRRDFFDLAIGNVPFGQYQVNDKAYNKLNFSIHNYFFAKALDQVRPGGVVAFVTSRYTMDAKDSTVRRYLAQRAELLGAIRLPNDAFKKNAGAEVVSDIIFLQKRDRPLDIVPEWTQTGQTEDGFA
;
A
#
# COMPACT_ATOMS: atom_id res chain seq x y z
N ASP A 1 7.60 35.34 -27.14
CA ASP A 1 8.51 34.99 -26.03
C ASP A 1 7.86 34.19 -24.90
N THR A 2 6.58 34.36 -24.62
CA THR A 2 5.83 33.62 -23.58
C THR A 2 5.61 32.13 -23.93
N ASP A 3 5.53 31.78 -25.19
CA ASP A 3 5.29 30.40 -25.64
C ASP A 3 6.57 29.53 -25.59
N ARG A 4 7.74 30.14 -25.85
CA ARG A 4 9.04 29.47 -25.74
C ARG A 4 9.42 29.20 -24.28
N SER A 5 9.07 30.09 -23.35
CA SER A 5 9.40 29.91 -21.93
C SER A 5 8.52 28.82 -21.28
N ARG A 6 7.24 28.68 -21.71
CA ARG A 6 6.36 27.59 -21.29
C ARG A 6 6.88 26.23 -21.79
N GLY A 7 7.30 26.13 -23.06
CA GLY A 7 7.83 24.89 -23.63
C GLY A 7 9.12 24.42 -22.97
N LEU A 8 10.02 25.33 -22.62
CA LEU A 8 11.25 25.02 -21.88
C LEU A 8 10.94 24.55 -20.44
N GLY A 9 10.02 25.21 -19.74
CA GLY A 9 9.60 24.81 -18.41
C GLY A 9 8.97 23.39 -18.39
N ASP A 10 8.19 23.05 -19.39
CA ASP A 10 7.59 21.71 -19.51
C ASP A 10 8.62 20.63 -19.84
N VAL A 11 9.65 20.94 -20.65
CA VAL A 11 10.75 20.00 -20.95
C VAL A 11 11.57 19.71 -19.70
N TYR A 12 11.95 20.74 -18.94
CA TYR A 12 12.67 20.55 -17.67
C TYR A 12 11.85 19.74 -16.67
N LYS A 13 10.56 20.02 -16.57
CA LYS A 13 9.66 19.29 -15.69
C LYS A 13 9.57 17.82 -16.04
N ARG A 14 9.48 17.48 -17.33
CA ARG A 14 9.50 16.08 -17.82
C ARG A 14 10.81 15.38 -17.52
N GLN A 15 11.96 16.04 -17.75
CA GLN A 15 13.27 15.47 -17.42
C GLN A 15 13.42 15.20 -15.93
N GLN A 16 12.96 16.10 -15.07
CA GLN A 16 12.96 15.90 -13.63
C GLN A 16 12.06 14.73 -13.22
N GLN A 17 10.86 14.63 -13.81
CA GLN A 17 9.96 13.51 -13.56
C GLN A 17 10.56 12.18 -14.02
N GLU A 18 11.29 12.16 -15.15
CA GLU A 18 11.99 10.95 -15.60
C GLU A 18 13.06 10.49 -14.61
N VAL A 19 13.86 11.41 -14.05
CA VAL A 19 14.82 11.09 -12.99
C VAL A 19 14.12 10.54 -11.77
N LEU A 20 13.07 11.23 -11.30
CA LEU A 20 12.29 10.81 -10.12
C LEU A 20 11.60 9.47 -10.30
N SER A 21 11.16 9.13 -11.53
CA SER A 21 10.52 7.85 -11.83
C SER A 21 11.43 6.63 -11.66
N ARG A 22 12.75 6.85 -11.62
CA ARG A 22 13.74 5.80 -11.36
C ARG A 22 13.91 5.48 -9.89
N TYR A 23 13.40 6.32 -8.99
CA TYR A 23 13.42 6.06 -7.56
C TYR A 23 12.44 4.93 -7.22
N VAL A 24 12.93 3.91 -6.53
CA VAL A 24 12.17 2.71 -6.19
C VAL A 24 11.93 2.53 -4.68
N GLY A 25 12.27 3.53 -3.87
CA GLY A 25 12.22 3.46 -2.41
C GLY A 25 13.50 2.88 -1.80
N TRP A 26 13.47 2.68 -0.49
CA TRP A 26 14.63 2.26 0.31
C TRP A 26 14.66 0.76 0.62
N GLY A 27 13.68 0.00 0.16
CA GLY A 27 13.57 -1.43 0.42
C GLY A 27 14.83 -2.20 0.00
N GLY A 28 15.36 -3.02 0.91
CA GLY A 28 16.58 -3.79 0.68
C GLY A 28 17.89 -3.03 0.76
N LEU A 29 17.89 -1.73 1.11
CA LEU A 29 19.07 -0.89 1.22
C LEU A 29 19.52 -0.65 2.67
N SER A 30 19.24 -1.57 3.58
CA SER A 30 19.60 -1.46 5.00
C SER A 30 21.11 -1.21 5.22
N ASP A 31 21.96 -1.82 4.38
CA ASP A 31 23.41 -1.69 4.48
C ASP A 31 23.91 -0.27 4.21
N ALA A 32 23.20 0.52 3.39
CA ALA A 32 23.53 1.92 3.16
C ALA A 32 23.30 2.82 4.40
N PHE A 33 22.57 2.33 5.39
CA PHE A 33 22.28 3.02 6.65
C PHE A 33 23.08 2.46 7.84
N ASP A 34 23.98 1.52 7.59
CA ASP A 34 24.81 0.86 8.61
C ASP A 34 26.25 1.42 8.55
N PRO A 35 26.73 2.11 9.62
CA PRO A 35 28.08 2.66 9.64
C PRO A 35 29.19 1.60 9.62
N GLU A 36 28.88 0.34 9.99
CA GLU A 36 29.85 -0.76 10.02
C GLU A 36 30.06 -1.41 8.64
N LYS A 37 29.24 -1.04 7.65
CA LYS A 37 29.33 -1.58 6.29
C LYS A 37 30.28 -0.76 5.42
N SER A 38 31.56 -1.12 5.46
CA SER A 38 32.62 -0.40 4.73
C SER A 38 32.37 -0.29 3.21
N ALA A 39 31.72 -1.30 2.61
CA ALA A 39 31.35 -1.28 1.20
C ALA A 39 30.33 -0.18 0.84
N TRP A 40 29.61 0.34 1.82
CA TRP A 40 28.57 1.36 1.68
C TRP A 40 28.96 2.70 2.34
N ALA A 41 30.22 2.88 2.72
CA ALA A 41 30.68 4.05 3.48
C ALA A 41 30.44 5.37 2.75
N LEU A 42 30.56 5.40 1.42
CA LEU A 42 30.31 6.59 0.60
C LEU A 42 28.82 6.94 0.60
N GLU A 43 27.95 5.98 0.32
CA GLU A 43 26.50 6.17 0.30
C GLU A 43 25.98 6.55 1.69
N TYR A 44 26.50 5.92 2.74
CA TYR A 44 26.19 6.28 4.13
C TYR A 44 26.50 7.75 4.43
N ALA A 45 27.69 8.24 4.05
CA ALA A 45 28.08 9.63 4.24
C ALA A 45 27.19 10.59 3.42
N GLN A 46 26.92 10.25 2.16
CA GLN A 46 26.06 11.05 1.28
C GLN A 46 24.62 11.14 1.81
N LEU A 47 24.06 10.04 2.28
CA LEU A 47 22.70 10.02 2.85
C LEU A 47 22.61 10.91 4.10
N LYS A 48 23.64 10.90 4.94
CA LYS A 48 23.73 11.78 6.12
C LYS A 48 23.82 13.26 5.77
N GLU A 49 24.47 13.59 4.67
CA GLU A 49 24.61 14.96 4.18
C GLU A 49 23.37 15.47 3.48
N LEU A 50 22.73 14.62 2.63
CA LEU A 50 21.64 15.02 1.75
C LEU A 50 20.27 15.02 2.40
N LEU A 51 20.05 14.14 3.39
CA LEU A 51 18.75 13.99 4.05
C LEU A 51 18.73 14.75 5.39
N THR A 52 17.58 15.34 5.70
CA THR A 52 17.35 15.85 7.06
C THR A 52 17.36 14.68 8.06
N PRO A 53 17.57 14.93 9.38
CA PRO A 53 17.49 13.86 10.38
C PRO A 53 16.18 13.07 10.34
N GLU A 54 15.04 13.74 10.09
CA GLU A 54 13.72 13.14 9.98
C GLU A 54 13.60 12.29 8.72
N GLU A 55 14.05 12.78 7.57
CA GLU A 55 14.07 12.04 6.31
C GLU A 55 14.98 10.82 6.41
N TYR A 56 16.16 10.97 7.03
CA TYR A 56 17.09 9.87 7.24
C TYR A 56 16.47 8.77 8.13
N ALA A 57 15.84 9.15 9.25
CA ALA A 57 15.18 8.21 10.15
C ALA A 57 14.01 7.47 9.45
N ALA A 58 13.19 8.19 8.68
CA ALA A 58 12.09 7.61 7.91
C ALA A 58 12.61 6.66 6.83
N ALA A 59 13.62 7.05 6.06
CA ALA A 59 14.24 6.22 5.04
C ALA A 59 14.83 4.93 5.63
N ARG A 60 15.59 5.05 6.72
CA ARG A 60 16.16 3.90 7.43
C ARG A 60 15.10 2.93 7.93
N SER A 61 14.03 3.42 8.54
CA SER A 61 12.95 2.57 9.05
C SER A 61 12.19 1.87 7.93
N SER A 62 12.10 2.47 6.75
CA SER A 62 11.41 1.89 5.60
C SER A 62 12.21 0.80 4.87
N THR A 63 13.52 0.68 5.12
CA THR A 63 14.37 -0.33 4.46
C THR A 63 13.90 -1.77 4.67
N LEU A 64 13.25 -2.04 5.80
CA LEU A 64 12.71 -3.35 6.17
C LEU A 64 11.27 -3.58 5.70
N ASN A 65 10.53 -2.51 5.45
CA ASN A 65 9.07 -2.54 5.25
C ASN A 65 8.64 -2.11 3.85
N ALA A 66 9.53 -1.56 3.04
CA ALA A 66 9.22 -1.14 1.67
C ALA A 66 9.29 -2.35 0.73
N HIS A 67 8.14 -2.92 0.42
CA HIS A 67 8.02 -4.02 -0.52
C HIS A 67 7.59 -3.51 -1.89
N TYR A 68 8.47 -3.68 -2.87
CA TYR A 68 8.13 -3.40 -4.27
C TYR A 68 7.10 -4.41 -4.77
N THR A 69 5.98 -3.91 -5.28
CA THR A 69 4.95 -4.75 -5.89
C THR A 69 5.25 -4.93 -7.38
N SER A 70 5.33 -6.18 -7.84
CA SER A 70 5.62 -6.45 -9.25
C SER A 70 4.51 -5.92 -10.17
N PRO A 71 4.84 -5.46 -11.39
CA PRO A 71 3.85 -5.04 -12.37
C PRO A 71 2.78 -6.10 -12.65
N THR A 72 3.17 -7.38 -12.66
CA THR A 72 2.25 -8.51 -12.89
C THR A 72 1.16 -8.56 -11.81
N VAL A 73 1.53 -8.39 -10.54
CA VAL A 73 0.57 -8.37 -9.42
C VAL A 73 -0.36 -7.18 -9.52
N ILE A 74 0.17 -5.98 -9.82
CA ILE A 74 -0.64 -4.77 -9.97
C ILE A 74 -1.65 -4.93 -11.11
N GLN A 75 -1.21 -5.43 -12.27
CA GLN A 75 -2.08 -5.68 -13.43
C GLN A 75 -3.19 -6.69 -13.08
N ALA A 76 -2.84 -7.78 -12.41
CA ALA A 76 -3.82 -8.80 -12.00
C ALA A 76 -4.89 -8.23 -11.05
N ILE A 77 -4.50 -7.37 -10.11
CA ILE A 77 -5.44 -6.70 -9.21
C ILE A 77 -6.39 -5.78 -9.99
N TYR A 78 -5.88 -4.94 -10.89
CA TYR A 78 -6.72 -4.08 -11.72
C TYR A 78 -7.65 -4.87 -12.64
N GLU A 79 -7.18 -5.97 -13.22
CA GLU A 79 -8.01 -6.83 -14.04
C GLU A 79 -9.16 -7.45 -13.22
N ALA A 80 -8.87 -7.96 -12.03
CA ALA A 80 -9.88 -8.51 -11.14
C ALA A 80 -10.93 -7.45 -10.75
N VAL A 81 -10.49 -6.26 -10.34
CA VAL A 81 -11.35 -5.13 -9.98
C VAL A 81 -12.21 -4.68 -11.17
N GLY A 82 -11.63 -4.65 -12.37
CA GLY A 82 -12.38 -4.35 -13.60
C GLY A 82 -13.45 -5.40 -13.93
N ARG A 83 -13.16 -6.68 -13.70
CA ARG A 83 -14.14 -7.77 -13.84
C ARG A 83 -15.25 -7.72 -12.80
N MET A 84 -14.99 -7.13 -11.63
CA MET A 84 -16.00 -6.85 -10.60
C MET A 84 -16.90 -5.67 -10.96
N GLY A 85 -16.66 -5.00 -12.10
CA GLY A 85 -17.49 -3.91 -12.63
C GLY A 85 -17.00 -2.50 -12.28
N PHE A 86 -15.82 -2.34 -11.69
CA PHE A 86 -15.27 -1.02 -11.45
C PHE A 86 -14.74 -0.39 -12.76
N GLU A 87 -15.15 0.82 -13.05
CA GLU A 87 -14.69 1.59 -14.20
C GLU A 87 -14.01 2.90 -13.78
N THR A 88 -14.75 3.75 -13.11
CA THR A 88 -14.24 5.05 -12.62
C THR A 88 -14.81 5.39 -11.25
N GLY A 89 -14.04 6.15 -10.49
CA GLY A 89 -14.45 6.62 -9.17
C GLY A 89 -13.29 7.24 -8.41
N ASN A 90 -13.47 7.36 -7.10
CA ASN A 90 -12.43 7.80 -6.18
C ASN A 90 -11.61 6.58 -5.75
N ILE A 91 -10.32 6.59 -6.06
CA ILE A 91 -9.39 5.51 -5.74
C ILE A 91 -8.44 5.97 -4.65
N LEU A 92 -8.35 5.18 -3.57
CA LEU A 92 -7.40 5.36 -2.47
C LEU A 92 -6.26 4.35 -2.58
N GLU A 93 -5.03 4.83 -2.47
CA GLU A 93 -3.84 4.01 -2.19
C GLU A 93 -3.24 4.46 -0.84
N PRO A 94 -3.50 3.73 0.27
CA PRO A 94 -3.20 4.23 1.62
C PRO A 94 -1.73 4.04 2.05
N SER A 95 -0.92 3.37 1.24
CA SER A 95 0.51 3.17 1.43
C SER A 95 1.18 3.14 0.06
N MET A 96 1.23 4.33 -0.58
CA MET A 96 1.43 4.41 -2.02
C MET A 96 2.89 4.32 -2.48
N GLY A 97 3.87 4.52 -1.60
CA GLY A 97 5.24 4.67 -2.02
C GLY A 97 5.39 5.81 -3.02
N VAL A 98 5.98 5.53 -4.16
CA VAL A 98 6.09 6.49 -5.27
C VAL A 98 4.95 6.39 -6.28
N GLY A 99 3.93 5.58 -6.01
CA GLY A 99 2.71 5.51 -6.82
C GLY A 99 2.73 4.51 -7.97
N ASN A 100 3.33 3.34 -7.80
CA ASN A 100 3.37 2.31 -8.84
C ASN A 100 1.96 1.85 -9.29
N PHE A 101 1.00 1.78 -8.36
CA PHE A 101 -0.39 1.49 -8.72
C PHE A 101 -1.00 2.61 -9.55
N PHE A 102 -0.74 3.87 -9.24
CA PHE A 102 -1.21 5.00 -10.06
C PHE A 102 -0.59 5.00 -11.44
N GLY A 103 0.71 4.68 -11.53
CA GLY A 103 1.42 4.60 -12.82
C GLY A 103 0.93 3.49 -13.74
N MET A 104 0.28 2.47 -13.21
CA MET A 104 -0.28 1.34 -13.93
C MET A 104 -1.80 1.36 -14.05
N LEU A 105 -2.43 2.48 -13.73
CA LEU A 105 -3.88 2.65 -13.85
C LEU A 105 -4.34 2.33 -15.28
N PRO A 106 -5.29 1.38 -15.46
CA PRO A 106 -5.78 1.04 -16.79
C PRO A 106 -6.44 2.24 -17.49
N GLU A 107 -6.33 2.30 -18.80
CA GLU A 107 -6.88 3.38 -19.62
C GLU A 107 -8.37 3.61 -19.39
N LYS A 108 -9.15 2.53 -19.23
CA LYS A 108 -10.58 2.62 -18.92
C LYS A 108 -10.92 3.25 -17.57
N MET A 109 -9.92 3.31 -16.66
CA MET A 109 -10.05 3.89 -15.31
C MET A 109 -9.45 5.31 -15.22
N ARG A 110 -8.89 5.85 -16.30
CA ARG A 110 -8.12 7.12 -16.32
C ARG A 110 -8.89 8.34 -15.83
N ASN A 111 -10.21 8.32 -15.88
CA ASN A 111 -11.05 9.41 -15.40
C ASN A 111 -11.31 9.35 -13.89
N SER A 112 -10.75 8.36 -13.21
CA SER A 112 -10.82 8.25 -11.76
C SER A 112 -10.04 9.36 -11.08
N ARG A 113 -10.48 9.75 -9.89
CA ARG A 113 -9.74 10.66 -9.00
C ARG A 113 -8.86 9.83 -8.07
N LEU A 114 -7.59 10.18 -8.00
CA LEU A 114 -6.58 9.43 -7.27
C LEU A 114 -6.24 10.13 -5.96
N TYR A 115 -6.26 9.37 -4.88
CA TYR A 115 -5.91 9.80 -3.52
C TYR A 115 -4.86 8.85 -2.98
N GLY A 116 -3.76 9.39 -2.50
CA GLY A 116 -2.66 8.60 -1.96
C GLY A 116 -2.24 9.07 -0.57
N VAL A 117 -1.71 8.14 0.20
CA VAL A 117 -1.08 8.42 1.49
C VAL A 117 0.29 7.77 1.50
N GLU A 118 1.32 8.50 1.89
CA GLU A 118 2.68 7.98 2.03
C GLU A 118 3.34 8.53 3.28
N LEU A 119 3.80 7.63 4.13
CA LEU A 119 4.45 7.96 5.40
C LEU A 119 5.85 8.54 5.19
N ASP A 120 6.64 7.97 4.27
CA ASP A 120 8.00 8.45 3.97
C ASP A 120 7.93 9.79 3.22
N PRO A 121 8.50 10.88 3.79
CA PRO A 121 8.41 12.20 3.20
C PRO A 121 9.13 12.32 1.86
N VAL A 122 10.21 11.59 1.63
CA VAL A 122 10.92 11.60 0.34
C VAL A 122 10.06 10.94 -0.74
N SER A 123 9.59 9.72 -0.50
CA SER A 123 8.70 9.00 -1.42
C SER A 123 7.42 9.77 -1.70
N GLY A 124 6.81 10.35 -0.68
CA GLY A 124 5.57 11.12 -0.81
C GLY A 124 5.74 12.39 -1.64
N ARG A 125 6.84 13.13 -1.46
CA ARG A 125 7.16 14.31 -2.29
C ARG A 125 7.47 13.93 -3.74
N ILE A 126 8.17 12.82 -3.96
CA ILE A 126 8.39 12.28 -5.31
C ILE A 126 7.06 11.94 -5.98
N ALA A 127 6.18 11.23 -5.27
CA ALA A 127 4.86 10.89 -5.77
C ALA A 127 4.04 12.13 -6.18
N LYS A 128 4.09 13.21 -5.40
CA LYS A 128 3.43 14.48 -5.75
C LYS A 128 3.96 15.09 -7.05
N GLN A 129 5.25 14.94 -7.34
CA GLN A 129 5.84 15.41 -8.59
C GLN A 129 5.47 14.53 -9.79
N LEU A 130 5.36 13.21 -9.57
CA LEU A 130 4.99 12.26 -10.62
C LEU A 130 3.49 12.30 -10.95
N TYR A 131 2.65 12.55 -9.94
CA TYR A 131 1.18 12.55 -10.07
C TYR A 131 0.57 13.86 -9.57
N PRO A 132 0.81 15.00 -10.28
CA PRO A 132 0.41 16.34 -9.80
C PRO A 132 -1.11 16.54 -9.73
N LYS A 133 -1.90 15.68 -10.39
CA LYS A 133 -3.37 15.73 -10.35
C LYS A 133 -3.96 14.87 -9.22
N ALA A 134 -3.16 14.02 -8.58
CA ALA A 134 -3.59 13.21 -7.45
C ALA A 134 -3.58 14.04 -6.15
N ASP A 135 -4.49 13.72 -5.25
CA ASP A 135 -4.51 14.24 -3.88
C ASP A 135 -3.65 13.33 -3.00
N ILE A 136 -2.43 13.75 -2.69
CA ILE A 136 -1.46 12.96 -1.94
C ILE A 136 -1.20 13.59 -0.59
N THR A 137 -1.44 12.82 0.48
CA THR A 137 -1.11 13.15 1.86
C THR A 137 0.25 12.54 2.20
N VAL A 138 1.20 13.38 2.59
CA VAL A 138 2.50 12.94 3.14
C VAL A 138 2.36 12.84 4.65
N GLY A 139 2.25 11.64 5.15
CA GLY A 139 2.01 11.34 6.56
C GLY A 139 1.46 9.93 6.74
N GLY A 140 1.18 9.56 7.98
CA GLY A 140 0.61 8.25 8.29
C GLY A 140 -0.87 8.15 7.92
N PHE A 141 -1.34 6.93 7.68
CA PHE A 141 -2.75 6.67 7.37
C PHE A 141 -3.69 7.10 8.52
N GLU A 142 -3.20 7.09 9.76
CA GLU A 142 -3.91 7.54 10.96
C GLU A 142 -4.30 9.03 10.91
N THR A 143 -3.64 9.83 10.10
CA THR A 143 -3.92 11.26 9.94
C THR A 143 -5.13 11.55 9.03
N THR A 144 -5.67 10.54 8.36
CA THR A 144 -6.79 10.65 7.44
C THR A 144 -8.09 10.22 8.11
N ASP A 145 -9.22 10.83 7.72
CA ASP A 145 -10.51 10.58 8.39
C ASP A 145 -11.73 10.56 7.45
N ARG A 146 -11.51 10.51 6.14
CA ARG A 146 -12.63 10.38 5.19
C ARG A 146 -13.42 9.11 5.46
N ARG A 147 -14.75 9.19 5.32
CA ARG A 147 -15.65 8.04 5.52
C ARG A 147 -16.61 7.93 4.36
N ASP A 148 -16.93 6.68 3.99
CA ASP A 148 -17.90 6.36 2.92
C ASP A 148 -17.64 7.14 1.63
N PHE A 149 -16.37 7.35 1.30
CA PHE A 149 -15.97 8.28 0.24
C PHE A 149 -15.38 7.58 -0.99
N PHE A 150 -14.50 6.59 -0.80
CA PHE A 150 -13.81 5.95 -1.91
C PHE A 150 -14.65 4.84 -2.53
N ASP A 151 -14.54 4.69 -3.85
CA ASP A 151 -15.13 3.57 -4.59
C ASP A 151 -14.23 2.34 -4.57
N LEU A 152 -12.91 2.57 -4.50
CA LEU A 152 -11.88 1.55 -4.47
C LEU A 152 -10.74 1.99 -3.55
N ALA A 153 -10.31 1.10 -2.67
CA ALA A 153 -9.03 1.18 -1.98
C ALA A 153 -8.14 0.04 -2.48
N ILE A 154 -6.93 0.37 -2.94
CA ILE A 154 -6.03 -0.56 -3.61
C ILE A 154 -4.60 -0.32 -3.14
N GLY A 155 -3.79 -1.34 -3.07
CA GLY A 155 -2.38 -1.18 -2.75
C GLY A 155 -1.75 -2.38 -2.06
N ASN A 156 -0.46 -2.23 -1.76
CA ASN A 156 0.30 -3.14 -0.94
C ASN A 156 0.49 -2.49 0.43
N VAL A 157 -0.21 -2.99 1.43
CA VAL A 157 -0.17 -2.42 2.79
C VAL A 157 1.11 -2.83 3.52
N PRO A 158 1.59 -2.03 4.50
CA PRO A 158 2.73 -2.44 5.33
C PRO A 158 2.41 -3.69 6.14
N PHE A 159 3.41 -4.57 6.31
CA PHE A 159 3.29 -5.81 7.08
C PHE A 159 4.03 -5.68 8.41
N GLY A 160 3.52 -6.29 9.44
CA GLY A 160 4.21 -6.37 10.71
C GLY A 160 3.31 -6.68 11.89
N GLN A 161 3.91 -7.05 13.01
CA GLN A 161 3.21 -7.32 14.27
C GLN A 161 3.05 -6.07 15.14
N TYR A 162 3.56 -4.93 14.70
CA TYR A 162 3.40 -3.66 15.39
C TYR A 162 2.06 -3.00 15.07
N GLN A 163 1.67 -2.05 15.90
CA GLN A 163 0.40 -1.35 15.83
C GLN A 163 0.61 0.13 15.45
N VAL A 164 -0.40 0.70 14.82
CA VAL A 164 -0.49 2.14 14.57
C VAL A 164 -1.32 2.78 15.68
N ASN A 165 -0.87 3.92 16.19
CA ASN A 165 -1.65 4.68 17.16
C ASN A 165 -2.71 5.54 16.45
N ASP A 166 -3.91 5.00 16.36
CA ASP A 166 -5.10 5.68 15.87
C ASP A 166 -6.23 5.50 16.88
N LYS A 167 -6.65 6.59 17.51
CA LYS A 167 -7.61 6.56 18.61
C LYS A 167 -8.91 5.82 18.27
N ALA A 168 -9.36 5.91 17.03
CA ALA A 168 -10.58 5.25 16.57
C ALA A 168 -10.44 3.72 16.51
N TYR A 169 -9.21 3.21 16.33
CA TYR A 169 -8.93 1.80 16.10
C TYR A 169 -8.10 1.14 17.19
N ASN A 170 -7.52 1.88 18.12
CA ASN A 170 -6.64 1.35 19.18
C ASN A 170 -7.25 0.20 19.96
N LYS A 171 -8.57 0.24 20.21
CA LYS A 171 -9.30 -0.80 20.93
C LYS A 171 -9.34 -2.15 20.22
N LEU A 172 -9.08 -2.19 18.91
CA LEU A 172 -9.06 -3.41 18.13
C LEU A 172 -7.79 -4.24 18.36
N ASN A 173 -6.69 -3.61 18.79
CA ASN A 173 -5.38 -4.24 18.94
C ASN A 173 -4.90 -4.95 17.67
N PHE A 174 -5.27 -4.45 16.50
CA PHE A 174 -4.87 -5.05 15.23
C PHE A 174 -3.41 -4.74 14.89
N SER A 175 -2.70 -5.72 14.34
CA SER A 175 -1.43 -5.46 13.67
C SER A 175 -1.63 -4.51 12.48
N ILE A 176 -0.56 -3.83 12.05
CA ILE A 176 -0.64 -2.76 11.06
C ILE A 176 -1.37 -3.18 9.76
N HIS A 177 -1.08 -4.36 9.21
CA HIS A 177 -1.75 -4.82 7.98
C HIS A 177 -3.27 -5.01 8.17
N ASN A 178 -3.71 -5.48 9.33
CA ASN A 178 -5.13 -5.63 9.64
C ASN A 178 -5.80 -4.30 9.96
N TYR A 179 -5.09 -3.37 10.58
CA TYR A 179 -5.54 -2.00 10.79
C TYR A 179 -5.84 -1.29 9.46
N PHE A 180 -5.00 -1.47 8.46
CA PHE A 180 -5.23 -0.89 7.13
C PHE A 180 -6.54 -1.36 6.51
N PHE A 181 -6.88 -2.64 6.65
CA PHE A 181 -8.19 -3.15 6.22
C PHE A 181 -9.35 -2.52 6.98
N ALA A 182 -9.27 -2.47 8.31
CA ALA A 182 -10.33 -1.92 9.14
C ALA A 182 -10.63 -0.46 8.78
N LYS A 183 -9.59 0.37 8.67
CA LYS A 183 -9.74 1.78 8.33
C LYS A 183 -10.16 1.99 6.87
N ALA A 184 -9.60 1.25 5.92
CA ALA A 184 -9.99 1.34 4.52
C ALA A 184 -11.45 0.98 4.32
N LEU A 185 -11.99 -0.03 5.04
CA LEU A 185 -13.42 -0.37 5.00
C LEU A 185 -14.31 0.77 5.51
N ASP A 186 -13.86 1.54 6.50
CA ASP A 186 -14.60 2.72 6.94
C ASP A 186 -14.54 3.86 5.91
N GLN A 187 -13.46 3.95 5.15
CA GLN A 187 -13.23 5.03 4.19
C GLN A 187 -13.86 4.76 2.81
N VAL A 188 -14.02 3.50 2.40
CA VAL A 188 -14.79 3.18 1.20
C VAL A 188 -16.29 3.32 1.46
N ARG A 189 -17.03 3.67 0.42
CA ARG A 189 -18.50 3.72 0.48
C ARG A 189 -19.09 2.32 0.55
N PRO A 190 -20.34 2.15 1.00
CA PRO A 190 -21.07 0.89 0.84
C PRO A 190 -21.05 0.42 -0.62
N GLY A 191 -20.75 -0.86 -0.86
CA GLY A 191 -20.54 -1.42 -2.19
C GLY A 191 -19.16 -1.15 -2.79
N GLY A 192 -18.35 -0.27 -2.20
CA GLY A 192 -16.97 -0.06 -2.58
C GLY A 192 -16.09 -1.27 -2.27
N VAL A 193 -14.95 -1.37 -2.94
CA VAL A 193 -14.06 -2.53 -2.87
C VAL A 193 -12.74 -2.15 -2.24
N VAL A 194 -12.23 -3.02 -1.37
CA VAL A 194 -10.87 -2.99 -0.84
C VAL A 194 -10.09 -4.16 -1.46
N ALA A 195 -9.03 -3.87 -2.18
CA ALA A 195 -8.17 -4.84 -2.86
C ALA A 195 -6.71 -4.62 -2.42
N PHE A 196 -6.27 -5.34 -1.41
CA PHE A 196 -4.94 -5.18 -0.81
C PHE A 196 -4.09 -6.42 -0.94
N VAL A 197 -2.80 -6.19 -1.21
CA VAL A 197 -1.75 -7.15 -0.90
C VAL A 197 -1.43 -7.02 0.58
N THR A 198 -1.45 -8.12 1.30
CA THR A 198 -1.26 -8.18 2.76
C THR A 198 -0.44 -9.38 3.19
N SER A 199 -0.04 -9.41 4.46
CA SER A 199 0.57 -10.58 5.08
C SER A 199 -0.39 -11.78 5.06
N ARG A 200 0.16 -12.98 4.88
CA ARG A 200 -0.61 -14.23 5.03
C ARG A 200 -1.37 -14.31 6.36
N TYR A 201 -0.87 -13.67 7.39
CA TYR A 201 -1.46 -13.73 8.73
C TYR A 201 -2.84 -13.10 8.84
N THR A 202 -3.27 -12.28 7.88
CA THR A 202 -4.67 -11.84 7.81
C THR A 202 -5.62 -13.04 7.68
N MET A 203 -5.26 -14.01 6.83
CA MET A 203 -6.08 -15.22 6.59
C MET A 203 -5.69 -16.40 7.47
N ASP A 204 -4.40 -16.58 7.80
CA ASP A 204 -3.89 -17.78 8.45
C ASP A 204 -3.82 -17.70 9.99
N ALA A 205 -4.12 -16.54 10.59
CA ALA A 205 -4.10 -16.43 12.04
C ALA A 205 -5.03 -17.45 12.69
N LYS A 206 -4.55 -18.18 13.71
CA LYS A 206 -5.38 -19.14 14.46
C LYS A 206 -6.57 -18.47 15.12
N ASP A 207 -6.35 -17.27 15.68
CA ASP A 207 -7.42 -16.42 16.19
C ASP A 207 -8.23 -15.82 15.03
N SER A 208 -9.55 -16.01 15.06
CA SER A 208 -10.46 -15.57 14.00
C SER A 208 -10.96 -14.13 14.16
N THR A 209 -10.52 -13.40 15.20
CA THR A 209 -11.06 -12.07 15.54
C THR A 209 -11.03 -11.11 14.37
N VAL A 210 -9.91 -11.01 13.65
CA VAL A 210 -9.77 -10.12 12.49
C VAL A 210 -10.70 -10.55 11.36
N ARG A 211 -10.70 -11.83 10.98
CA ARG A 211 -11.55 -12.33 9.91
C ARG A 211 -13.04 -12.12 10.22
N ARG A 212 -13.46 -12.35 11.45
CA ARG A 212 -14.84 -12.10 11.90
C ARG A 212 -15.19 -10.61 11.84
N TYR A 213 -14.28 -9.74 12.28
CA TYR A 213 -14.45 -8.30 12.17
C TYR A 213 -14.66 -7.86 10.72
N LEU A 214 -13.83 -8.35 9.80
CA LEU A 214 -13.93 -8.05 8.38
C LEU A 214 -15.21 -8.62 7.76
N ALA A 215 -15.55 -9.88 8.06
CA ALA A 215 -16.74 -10.55 7.53
C ALA A 215 -18.05 -9.88 7.92
N GLN A 216 -18.12 -9.30 9.10
CA GLN A 216 -19.28 -8.55 9.56
C GLN A 216 -19.51 -7.26 8.75
N ARG A 217 -18.44 -6.66 8.25
CA ARG A 217 -18.44 -5.35 7.55
C ARG A 217 -18.34 -5.46 6.04
N ALA A 218 -17.83 -6.58 5.54
CA ALA A 218 -17.57 -6.77 4.12
C ALA A 218 -17.82 -8.21 3.69
N GLU A 219 -18.16 -8.38 2.41
CA GLU A 219 -18.19 -9.67 1.75
C GLU A 219 -16.81 -9.98 1.18
N LEU A 220 -16.31 -11.21 1.41
CA LEU A 220 -15.09 -11.69 0.77
C LEU A 220 -15.41 -12.06 -0.68
N LEU A 221 -14.90 -11.26 -1.62
CA LEU A 221 -15.06 -11.53 -3.06
C LEU A 221 -14.04 -12.55 -3.58
N GLY A 222 -12.87 -12.61 -2.95
CA GLY A 222 -11.83 -13.57 -3.27
C GLY A 222 -10.54 -13.31 -2.51
N ALA A 223 -9.70 -14.33 -2.46
CA ALA A 223 -8.36 -14.26 -1.90
C ALA A 223 -7.40 -15.10 -2.75
N ILE A 224 -6.20 -14.60 -2.99
CA ILE A 224 -5.19 -15.25 -3.82
C ILE A 224 -3.88 -15.26 -3.04
N ARG A 225 -3.34 -16.45 -2.74
CA ARG A 225 -2.00 -16.57 -2.18
C ARG A 225 -0.95 -16.41 -3.26
N LEU A 226 -0.04 -15.46 -3.06
CA LEU A 226 1.05 -15.22 -3.98
C LEU A 226 2.17 -16.25 -3.78
N PRO A 227 2.92 -16.62 -4.84
CA PRO A 227 4.09 -17.47 -4.71
C PRO A 227 5.13 -16.87 -3.75
N ASN A 228 5.87 -17.73 -3.04
CA ASN A 228 6.88 -17.31 -2.06
C ASN A 228 7.99 -16.43 -2.65
N ASP A 229 8.18 -16.43 -3.98
CA ASP A 229 9.19 -15.66 -4.68
C ASP A 229 8.68 -14.31 -5.22
N ALA A 230 7.40 -13.99 -5.04
CA ALA A 230 6.83 -12.72 -5.51
C ALA A 230 7.57 -11.49 -4.94
N PHE A 231 8.27 -11.61 -3.81
CA PHE A 231 9.02 -10.55 -3.13
C PHE A 231 10.48 -10.90 -2.81
N LYS A 232 11.03 -11.99 -3.37
CA LYS A 232 12.38 -12.51 -3.05
C LYS A 232 13.54 -11.53 -3.24
N LYS A 233 13.38 -10.51 -4.04
CA LYS A 233 14.49 -9.61 -4.40
C LYS A 233 14.86 -8.59 -3.33
N ASN A 234 14.05 -8.39 -2.29
CA ASN A 234 14.19 -7.19 -1.46
C ASN A 234 14.51 -7.40 0.02
N ALA A 235 14.48 -8.61 0.60
CA ALA A 235 14.65 -8.70 2.06
C ALA A 235 15.33 -9.96 2.62
N GLY A 236 15.77 -10.91 1.80
CA GLY A 236 16.41 -12.15 2.32
C GLY A 236 15.48 -13.05 3.16
N ALA A 237 14.24 -12.65 3.41
CA ALA A 237 13.22 -13.43 4.09
C ALA A 237 12.10 -13.81 3.11
N GLU A 238 11.64 -15.05 3.19
CA GLU A 238 10.45 -15.50 2.46
C GLU A 238 9.21 -14.87 3.11
N VAL A 239 8.63 -13.87 2.45
CA VAL A 239 7.37 -13.27 2.88
C VAL A 239 6.24 -13.87 2.05
N VAL A 240 5.39 -14.66 2.69
CA VAL A 240 4.16 -15.14 2.07
C VAL A 240 3.09 -14.07 2.21
N SER A 241 2.48 -13.69 1.11
CA SER A 241 1.46 -12.66 1.05
C SER A 241 0.24 -13.11 0.27
N ASP A 242 -0.87 -12.46 0.56
CA ASP A 242 -2.16 -12.70 -0.07
C ASP A 242 -2.68 -11.42 -0.71
N ILE A 243 -3.42 -11.56 -1.80
CA ILE A 243 -4.30 -10.50 -2.31
C ILE A 243 -5.69 -10.81 -1.79
N ILE A 244 -6.31 -9.85 -1.12
CA ILE A 244 -7.67 -10.01 -0.58
C ILE A 244 -8.59 -8.96 -1.17
N PHE A 245 -9.74 -9.38 -1.67
CA PHE A 245 -10.78 -8.52 -2.23
C PHE A 245 -12.02 -8.55 -1.33
N LEU A 246 -12.37 -7.40 -0.77
CA LEU A 246 -13.51 -7.21 0.11
C LEU A 246 -14.45 -6.17 -0.48
N GLN A 247 -15.77 -6.43 -0.42
CA GLN A 247 -16.78 -5.44 -0.77
C GLN A 247 -17.53 -5.00 0.49
N LYS A 248 -17.53 -3.70 0.76
CA LYS A 248 -18.21 -3.15 1.94
C LYS A 248 -19.71 -3.37 1.87
N ARG A 249 -20.27 -3.89 2.96
CA ARG A 249 -21.72 -4.05 3.15
C ARG A 249 -22.40 -2.70 3.39
N ASP A 250 -23.69 -2.64 3.12
CA ASP A 250 -24.50 -1.44 3.45
C ASP A 250 -24.54 -1.17 4.95
N ARG A 251 -24.48 -2.23 5.74
CA ARG A 251 -24.42 -2.19 7.21
C ARG A 251 -23.68 -3.41 7.75
N PRO A 252 -23.06 -3.33 8.93
CA PRO A 252 -22.51 -4.50 9.60
C PRO A 252 -23.59 -5.56 9.85
N LEU A 253 -23.23 -6.83 9.66
CA LEU A 253 -24.10 -7.98 9.93
C LEU A 253 -23.48 -8.83 11.04
N ASP A 254 -24.31 -9.34 11.93
CA ASP A 254 -23.89 -10.31 12.96
C ASP A 254 -23.86 -11.72 12.36
N ILE A 255 -22.86 -11.99 11.54
CA ILE A 255 -22.66 -13.27 10.84
C ILE A 255 -21.24 -13.77 11.07
N VAL A 256 -21.07 -15.09 11.00
CA VAL A 256 -19.79 -15.78 11.09
C VAL A 256 -19.68 -16.74 9.89
N PRO A 257 -19.33 -16.23 8.69
CA PRO A 257 -19.18 -17.05 7.50
C PRO A 257 -18.09 -18.11 7.70
N GLU A 258 -18.21 -19.20 6.98
CA GLU A 258 -17.30 -20.35 7.06
C GLU A 258 -15.83 -19.96 6.83
N TRP A 259 -15.55 -19.06 5.88
CA TRP A 259 -14.20 -18.62 5.58
C TRP A 259 -13.48 -17.93 6.75
N THR A 260 -14.20 -17.50 7.80
CA THR A 260 -13.60 -16.91 9.00
C THR A 260 -13.00 -17.95 9.92
N GLN A 261 -13.34 -19.21 9.74
CA GLN A 261 -12.85 -20.33 10.54
C GLN A 261 -11.60 -20.93 9.89
N THR A 262 -10.70 -21.47 10.72
CA THR A 262 -9.59 -22.29 10.24
C THR A 262 -9.98 -23.75 10.28
N GLY A 263 -9.75 -24.47 9.18
CA GLY A 263 -9.83 -25.92 9.12
C GLY A 263 -8.46 -26.55 9.35
N GLN A 264 -8.43 -27.89 9.38
CA GLN A 264 -7.21 -28.65 9.28
C GLN A 264 -7.21 -29.39 7.93
N THR A 265 -6.04 -29.38 7.28
CA THR A 265 -5.82 -30.24 6.11
C THR A 265 -5.70 -31.69 6.55
N GLU A 266 -5.82 -32.65 5.61
CA GLU A 266 -5.63 -34.08 5.89
C GLU A 266 -4.26 -34.37 6.52
N ASP A 267 -3.25 -33.55 6.24
CA ASP A 267 -1.89 -33.63 6.81
C ASP A 267 -1.75 -32.90 8.17
N GLY A 268 -2.84 -32.39 8.75
CA GLY A 268 -2.86 -31.76 10.08
C GLY A 268 -2.35 -30.32 10.14
N PHE A 269 -2.16 -29.66 9.00
CA PHE A 269 -1.85 -28.23 8.94
C PHE A 269 -3.12 -27.40 9.04
N ALA A 270 -3.06 -26.31 9.84
CA ALA A 270 -4.16 -25.35 9.98
C ALA A 270 -4.16 -24.30 8.85
#